data_c39c6c35b720bfbfa814a57bc3a4fe42
#
_entry.id   c39c6c35b720bfbfa814a57bc3a4fe42
#
_cell.length_a   1.000
_cell.length_b   1.000
_cell.length_c   1.000
_cell.angle_alpha   90.00
_cell.angle_beta   90.00
_cell.angle_gamma   90.00
#
_symmetry.space_group_name_H-M   'P 1'
#
loop_
_entity.id
_entity.type
_entity.pdbx_description
1 polymer ?
#
loop_
_entity_poly.entity_id
_entity_poly.type
_entity_poly.pdbx_seq_one_letter_code
_entity_poly.pdbx_strand_id
1 'polypeptide(L)'
;MEVQIFGDGRGVVIILGDRDCSIQRRNQKVVEEAPAPDIPEATRASMHACAKRLGEVVKYRSAGTVEFIYDFISDRFYFLEVNTRIQVEHTVTEMVTGLDIVESMVNLAFNEKLDISFMDVLPKGVAIELRINAEDPVHDFKPCPGKLNEVVFPSINDVRVDTGVEDGSEVSVFYDSMIAKIIVRADNRSAAIETALRAIDNTSILGIFTNIDFLKAILSSAAFNNGQISTKFLNSFKYLPSVIEVLEPGGFTTVQDYPGRVKRWAVGVPPSGPMDDLSFRVANRLVGNPSDSAGLECTLTGPKLRFHVDALVAVTGATIDCYLDGVPIPMFTAIRVRSGQILAMNKILVGARCYLAVKGGIFTPMYLGSRSTFVLGKFGGVHGDGSVLKAGDLLRISAQSALSPVPLTISNDLLNIFQFPRRVEIGVLYGPHGAPDFFTDDSVDEFFSTDYEVHYNSSRLGVRLLGPKPKWTRADGGEAGLHPSNIHDCEYAIGKIHGFVTNNLTLRRLRKFYR
;
A
#
# COMPACT_ATOMS: atom_id res chain seq x y z
N MET A 1 19.02 22.24 16.60
CA MET A 1 20.07 22.67 15.66
C MET A 1 21.35 21.92 15.97
N GLU A 2 22.07 21.51 14.97
CA GLU A 2 23.26 20.67 15.09
C GLU A 2 24.37 21.22 14.22
N VAL A 3 25.60 21.26 14.76
CA VAL A 3 26.78 21.69 14.00
C VAL A 3 27.70 20.48 13.86
N GLN A 4 27.96 20.08 12.62
CA GLN A 4 28.87 18.97 12.30
C GLN A 4 30.31 19.46 12.43
N ILE A 5 31.07 18.81 13.31
CA ILE A 5 32.52 19.06 13.47
C ILE A 5 33.32 17.85 13.00
N PHE A 6 34.56 18.10 12.57
CA PHE A 6 35.55 17.07 12.33
C PHE A 6 36.92 17.54 12.85
N GLY A 7 37.54 16.75 13.70
CA GLY A 7 38.81 17.12 14.36
C GLY A 7 39.93 16.15 14.05
N ASP A 8 41.18 16.66 14.05
CA ASP A 8 42.39 15.88 13.79
C ASP A 8 42.99 15.21 15.06
N GLY A 9 42.43 15.52 16.23
CA GLY A 9 42.97 15.06 17.53
C GLY A 9 44.17 15.87 18.06
N ARG A 10 44.57 16.95 17.37
CA ARG A 10 45.75 17.75 17.74
C ARG A 10 45.37 19.20 18.02
N GLY A 11 44.13 19.57 17.79
CA GLY A 11 43.61 20.90 18.04
C GLY A 11 43.09 21.63 16.79
N VAL A 12 43.21 21.00 15.60
CA VAL A 12 42.56 21.50 14.40
C VAL A 12 41.16 20.92 14.32
N VAL A 13 40.15 21.76 14.25
CA VAL A 13 38.73 21.38 14.08
C VAL A 13 38.13 22.22 12.96
N ILE A 14 37.47 21.54 12.05
CA ILE A 14 36.70 22.16 10.96
C ILE A 14 35.22 21.99 11.19
N ILE A 15 34.44 22.91 10.61
CA ILE A 15 32.99 22.90 10.62
C ILE A 15 32.51 22.49 9.25
N LEU A 16 31.66 21.46 9.18
CA LEU A 16 31.09 20.95 7.94
C LEU A 16 29.65 21.44 7.68
N GLY A 17 29.23 22.48 8.43
CA GLY A 17 27.90 23.07 8.33
C GLY A 17 26.99 22.68 9.49
N ASP A 18 25.75 23.10 9.37
CA ASP A 18 24.69 22.88 10.36
C ASP A 18 23.49 22.15 9.78
N ARG A 19 22.66 21.59 10.68
CA ARG A 19 21.43 20.88 10.36
C ARG A 19 20.27 21.35 11.24
N ASP A 20 19.07 21.36 10.68
CA ASP A 20 17.84 21.42 11.44
C ASP A 20 17.27 20.00 11.58
N CYS A 21 17.08 19.55 12.82
CA CYS A 21 16.49 18.27 13.19
C CYS A 21 15.24 18.49 14.08
N SER A 22 14.52 19.59 13.86
CA SER A 22 13.37 19.96 14.68
C SER A 22 12.16 19.07 14.46
N ILE A 23 12.02 18.44 13.28
CA ILE A 23 10.91 17.51 13.00
C ILE A 23 11.21 16.18 13.66
N GLN A 24 10.68 16.01 14.85
CA GLN A 24 10.87 14.82 15.65
C GLN A 24 9.60 14.38 16.35
N ARG A 25 9.44 13.08 16.52
CA ARG A 25 8.36 12.44 17.26
C ARG A 25 8.92 11.67 18.43
N ARG A 26 8.48 11.98 19.66
CA ARG A 26 9.00 11.33 20.88
C ARG A 26 10.54 11.32 20.96
N ASN A 27 11.18 12.43 20.60
CA ASN A 27 12.63 12.62 20.51
C ASN A 27 13.33 11.77 19.41
N GLN A 28 12.58 11.14 18.49
CA GLN A 28 13.13 10.52 17.29
C GLN A 28 12.99 11.49 16.11
N LYS A 29 14.09 11.79 15.46
CA LYS A 29 14.14 12.62 14.25
C LYS A 29 13.42 11.91 13.11
N VAL A 30 12.70 12.65 12.27
CA VAL A 30 11.87 12.13 11.18
C VAL A 30 12.22 12.76 9.84
N VAL A 31 12.50 14.08 9.86
CA VAL A 31 12.97 14.85 8.70
C VAL A 31 14.09 15.75 9.18
N GLU A 32 15.18 15.79 8.44
CA GLU A 32 16.35 16.63 8.70
C GLU A 32 16.72 17.44 7.46
N GLU A 33 17.19 18.68 7.67
CA GLU A 33 17.61 19.61 6.61
C GLU A 33 19.03 20.14 6.84
N ALA A 34 19.79 20.33 5.77
CA ALA A 34 21.08 21.03 5.79
C ALA A 34 21.21 21.96 4.56
N PRO A 35 21.71 23.21 4.74
CA PRO A 35 21.88 23.88 6.02
C PRO A 35 20.51 24.16 6.68
N ALA A 36 20.53 24.41 7.97
CA ALA A 36 19.32 24.77 8.71
C ALA A 36 18.68 26.04 8.13
N PRO A 37 17.35 26.02 7.83
CA PRO A 37 16.67 27.19 7.27
C PRO A 37 16.50 28.31 8.30
N ASP A 38 16.29 29.53 7.79
CA ASP A 38 15.82 30.71 8.54
C ASP A 38 16.64 31.11 9.78
N ILE A 39 17.96 30.80 9.80
CA ILE A 39 18.88 31.28 10.82
C ILE A 39 19.63 32.53 10.29
N PRO A 40 19.62 33.67 11.03
CA PRO A 40 20.45 34.80 10.70
C PRO A 40 21.93 34.43 10.59
N GLU A 41 22.62 34.93 9.56
CA GLU A 41 24.01 34.54 9.29
C GLU A 41 24.97 34.84 10.45
N ALA A 42 24.74 35.93 11.17
CA ALA A 42 25.52 36.29 12.36
C ALA A 42 25.36 35.26 13.49
N THR A 43 24.15 34.75 13.69
CA THR A 43 23.85 33.71 14.69
C THR A 43 24.42 32.37 14.28
N ARG A 44 24.30 32.02 12.99
CA ARG A 44 24.93 30.83 12.41
C ARG A 44 26.44 30.84 12.62
N ALA A 45 27.09 31.92 12.24
CA ALA A 45 28.53 32.09 12.43
C ALA A 45 28.95 31.99 13.90
N SER A 46 28.14 32.52 14.82
CA SER A 46 28.39 32.44 16.26
C SER A 46 28.24 31.02 16.80
N MET A 47 27.25 30.26 16.33
CA MET A 47 27.09 28.82 16.65
C MET A 47 28.27 27.99 16.13
N HIS A 48 28.67 28.21 14.88
CA HIS A 48 29.82 27.54 14.27
C HIS A 48 31.11 27.81 15.05
N ALA A 49 31.37 29.09 15.40
CA ALA A 49 32.52 29.48 16.21
C ALA A 49 32.50 28.85 17.61
N CYS A 50 31.33 28.73 18.23
CA CYS A 50 31.17 28.06 19.52
C CYS A 50 31.50 26.57 19.40
N ALA A 51 30.93 25.86 18.41
CA ALA A 51 31.20 24.45 18.17
C ALA A 51 32.68 24.15 17.88
N LYS A 52 33.30 25.00 17.03
CA LYS A 52 34.73 24.91 16.71
C LYS A 52 35.58 25.04 17.95
N ARG A 53 35.38 26.08 18.75
CA ARG A 53 36.11 26.32 20.00
C ARG A 53 35.97 25.16 20.99
N LEU A 54 34.77 24.58 21.15
CA LEU A 54 34.56 23.43 22.00
C LEU A 54 35.43 22.24 21.54
N GLY A 55 35.43 21.95 20.25
CA GLY A 55 36.23 20.87 19.68
C GLY A 55 37.75 21.10 19.80
N GLU A 56 38.20 22.36 19.56
CA GLU A 56 39.62 22.73 19.65
C GLU A 56 40.17 22.56 21.09
N VAL A 57 39.40 23.03 22.11
CA VAL A 57 39.80 22.97 23.51
C VAL A 57 40.03 21.51 23.97
N VAL A 58 39.17 20.60 23.53
CA VAL A 58 39.30 19.15 23.92
C VAL A 58 40.16 18.38 22.94
N LYS A 59 40.72 19.02 21.92
CA LYS A 59 41.48 18.37 20.83
C LYS A 59 40.70 17.23 20.22
N TYR A 60 39.46 17.51 19.85
CA TYR A 60 38.52 16.52 19.35
C TYR A 60 39.10 15.78 18.15
N ARG A 61 38.86 14.47 18.08
CA ARG A 61 39.33 13.61 16.97
C ARG A 61 38.15 12.92 16.30
N SER A 62 38.13 12.97 14.96
CA SER A 62 37.12 12.33 14.11
C SER A 62 35.81 13.15 14.00
N ALA A 63 34.73 12.55 13.47
CA ALA A 63 33.44 13.20 13.33
C ALA A 63 32.71 13.33 14.67
N GLY A 64 32.09 14.46 14.89
CA GLY A 64 31.23 14.73 16.04
C GLY A 64 30.19 15.79 15.72
N THR A 65 29.18 15.89 16.56
CA THR A 65 28.11 16.88 16.40
C THR A 65 27.89 17.65 17.69
N VAL A 66 27.85 18.96 17.60
CA VAL A 66 27.50 19.85 18.72
C VAL A 66 26.05 20.25 18.56
N GLU A 67 25.22 19.89 19.53
CA GLU A 67 23.78 20.18 19.52
C GLU A 67 23.45 21.46 20.30
N PHE A 68 22.57 22.28 19.74
CA PHE A 68 22.08 23.52 20.31
C PHE A 68 20.55 23.58 20.28
N ILE A 69 19.96 24.22 21.27
CA ILE A 69 18.59 24.72 21.22
C ILE A 69 18.65 26.15 20.68
N TYR A 70 17.92 26.42 19.61
CA TYR A 70 17.79 27.75 19.03
C TYR A 70 16.38 28.28 19.28
N ASP A 71 16.32 29.49 19.87
CA ASP A 71 15.07 30.23 20.05
C ASP A 71 14.98 31.32 18.98
N PHE A 72 14.13 31.06 17.99
CA PHE A 72 13.95 31.98 16.84
C PHE A 72 13.25 33.31 17.20
N ILE A 73 12.56 33.37 18.37
CA ILE A 73 11.91 34.61 18.82
C ILE A 73 12.93 35.60 19.34
N SER A 74 13.87 35.13 20.18
CA SER A 74 14.91 35.93 20.79
C SER A 74 16.21 35.95 20.01
N ASP A 75 16.32 35.20 18.91
CA ASP A 75 17.53 34.95 18.12
C ASP A 75 18.73 34.55 19.01
N ARG A 76 18.48 33.57 19.91
CA ARG A 76 19.49 33.06 20.85
C ARG A 76 19.63 31.55 20.72
N PHE A 77 20.85 31.06 20.88
CA PHE A 77 21.12 29.63 20.94
C PHE A 77 21.76 29.26 22.28
N TYR A 78 21.50 28.02 22.68
CA TYR A 78 21.98 27.45 23.93
C TYR A 78 22.59 26.09 23.66
N PHE A 79 23.79 25.83 24.21
CA PHE A 79 24.44 24.54 24.13
C PHE A 79 23.60 23.46 24.82
N LEU A 80 23.45 22.31 24.16
CA LEU A 80 22.73 21.17 24.70
C LEU A 80 23.70 20.04 25.05
N GLU A 81 24.35 19.44 24.05
CA GLU A 81 25.28 18.32 24.22
C GLU A 81 26.24 18.18 23.03
N VAL A 82 27.22 17.27 23.19
CA VAL A 82 28.10 16.85 22.09
C VAL A 82 27.92 15.35 21.86
N ASN A 83 27.53 14.98 20.66
CA ASN A 83 27.51 13.58 20.22
C ASN A 83 28.88 13.22 19.64
N THR A 84 29.63 12.41 20.39
CA THR A 84 31.02 12.02 20.05
C THR A 84 31.07 10.80 19.11
N ARG A 85 30.22 10.80 18.11
CA ARG A 85 30.06 9.77 17.09
C ARG A 85 29.45 10.36 15.83
N ILE A 86 29.51 9.60 14.75
CA ILE A 86 28.70 9.92 13.57
C ILE A 86 27.21 9.73 13.91
N GLN A 87 26.37 10.58 13.38
CA GLN A 87 24.92 10.52 13.54
C GLN A 87 24.23 9.99 12.27
N VAL A 88 22.98 9.55 12.37
CA VAL A 88 22.20 9.02 11.24
C VAL A 88 22.07 10.05 10.11
N GLU A 89 21.87 11.31 10.48
CA GLU A 89 21.63 12.46 9.61
C GLU A 89 22.91 13.11 9.02
N HIS A 90 24.09 12.47 9.18
CA HIS A 90 25.34 12.96 8.56
C HIS A 90 25.22 13.11 7.04
N THR A 91 24.35 12.32 6.44
CA THR A 91 24.17 12.24 4.98
C THR A 91 23.70 13.55 4.35
N VAL A 92 22.88 14.38 5.03
CA VAL A 92 22.52 15.71 4.51
C VAL A 92 23.73 16.64 4.46
N THR A 93 24.65 16.53 5.44
CA THR A 93 25.91 17.28 5.42
C THR A 93 26.80 16.81 4.26
N GLU A 94 26.92 15.50 4.05
CA GLU A 94 27.68 14.94 2.91
C GLU A 94 27.13 15.44 1.57
N MET A 95 25.79 15.45 1.41
CA MET A 95 25.15 15.88 0.17
C MET A 95 25.40 17.36 -0.17
N VAL A 96 25.47 18.24 0.83
CA VAL A 96 25.73 19.67 0.57
C VAL A 96 27.21 20.01 0.51
N THR A 97 28.09 19.23 1.14
CA THR A 97 29.55 19.47 1.11
C THR A 97 30.26 18.72 0.00
N GLY A 98 29.71 17.58 -0.43
CA GLY A 98 30.35 16.65 -1.36
C GLY A 98 31.46 15.82 -0.72
N LEU A 99 31.57 15.80 0.64
CA LEU A 99 32.52 15.02 1.39
C LEU A 99 31.89 13.71 1.87
N ASP A 100 32.63 12.63 1.83
CA ASP A 100 32.32 11.39 2.53
C ASP A 100 32.94 11.45 3.93
N ILE A 101 32.10 11.66 4.96
CA ILE A 101 32.53 11.80 6.35
C ILE A 101 33.03 10.44 6.88
N VAL A 102 32.41 9.33 6.48
CA VAL A 102 32.79 7.99 6.91
C VAL A 102 34.14 7.61 6.33
N GLU A 103 34.38 7.86 5.04
CA GLU A 103 35.70 7.66 4.43
C GLU A 103 36.76 8.49 5.13
N SER A 104 36.45 9.74 5.45
CA SER A 104 37.35 10.64 6.18
C SER A 104 37.68 10.14 7.58
N MET A 105 36.71 9.55 8.29
CA MET A 105 36.90 8.91 9.59
C MET A 105 37.85 7.71 9.48
N VAL A 106 37.67 6.87 8.46
CA VAL A 106 38.52 5.70 8.19
C VAL A 106 39.93 6.14 7.84
N ASN A 107 40.08 7.12 6.96
CA ASN A 107 41.38 7.68 6.57
C ASN A 107 42.15 8.27 7.77
N LEU A 108 41.43 9.00 8.65
CA LEU A 108 42.03 9.53 9.88
C LEU A 108 42.43 8.40 10.86
N ALA A 109 41.71 7.29 10.91
CA ALA A 109 42.05 6.15 11.75
C ALA A 109 43.33 5.46 11.27
N PHE A 110 43.53 5.30 9.97
CA PHE A 110 44.72 4.72 9.37
C PHE A 110 45.92 5.65 9.29
N ASN A 111 45.66 6.97 9.17
CA ASN A 111 46.71 7.99 9.02
C ASN A 111 46.61 9.04 10.13
N GLU A 112 47.38 8.85 11.20
CA GLU A 112 47.39 9.75 12.35
C GLU A 112 47.81 11.21 12.03
N LYS A 113 48.40 11.45 10.87
CA LYS A 113 48.90 12.75 10.43
C LYS A 113 48.06 13.31 9.26
N LEU A 114 46.83 12.84 9.08
CA LEU A 114 45.96 13.34 8.04
C LEU A 114 45.73 14.86 8.22
N ASP A 115 46.03 15.61 7.18
CA ASP A 115 45.66 17.00 7.08
C ASP A 115 44.17 17.10 6.74
N ILE A 116 43.38 17.69 7.62
CA ILE A 116 41.91 17.81 7.43
C ILE A 116 41.51 19.17 6.84
N SER A 117 42.48 20.06 6.58
CA SER A 117 42.19 21.41 6.06
C SER A 117 41.52 21.39 4.67
N PHE A 118 41.72 20.31 3.87
CA PHE A 118 41.04 20.13 2.58
C PHE A 118 39.54 19.90 2.73
N MET A 119 39.06 19.55 3.92
CA MET A 119 37.64 19.34 4.23
C MET A 119 36.93 20.67 4.57
N ASP A 120 37.64 21.77 4.64
CA ASP A 120 37.04 23.11 4.90
C ASP A 120 36.33 23.59 3.63
N VAL A 121 35.17 23.07 3.38
CA VAL A 121 34.34 23.36 2.21
C VAL A 121 33.02 24.01 2.62
N LEU A 122 32.59 24.99 1.83
CA LEU A 122 31.30 25.62 2.04
C LEU A 122 30.17 24.73 1.50
N PRO A 123 29.11 24.52 2.28
CA PRO A 123 27.91 23.83 1.80
C PRO A 123 27.32 24.47 0.54
N LYS A 124 26.88 23.68 -0.42
CA LYS A 124 26.26 24.10 -1.67
C LYS A 124 24.88 23.49 -1.82
N GLY A 125 23.86 24.38 -2.01
CA GLY A 125 22.47 23.96 -2.12
C GLY A 125 21.86 23.58 -0.78
N VAL A 126 20.78 22.81 -0.85
CA VAL A 126 20.00 22.34 0.31
C VAL A 126 19.78 20.84 0.17
N ALA A 127 19.94 20.10 1.27
CA ALA A 127 19.61 18.68 1.33
C ALA A 127 18.53 18.43 2.39
N ILE A 128 17.65 17.46 2.11
CA ILE A 128 16.60 17.00 3.02
C ILE A 128 16.73 15.47 3.13
N GLU A 129 16.76 14.97 4.36
CA GLU A 129 16.70 13.54 4.66
C GLU A 129 15.33 13.18 5.19
N LEU A 130 14.82 12.03 4.75
CA LEU A 130 13.53 11.45 5.15
C LEU A 130 13.79 10.06 5.70
N ARG A 131 13.46 9.85 6.97
CA ARG A 131 13.59 8.51 7.60
C ARG A 131 12.35 7.67 7.31
N ILE A 132 12.54 6.58 6.60
CA ILE A 132 11.48 5.61 6.31
C ILE A 132 11.44 4.58 7.44
N ASN A 133 10.35 4.60 8.20
CA ASN A 133 10.15 3.71 9.33
C ASN A 133 9.02 2.70 9.06
N ALA A 134 9.21 1.48 9.51
CA ALA A 134 8.19 0.41 9.54
C ALA A 134 7.21 0.66 10.70
N GLU A 135 6.36 1.67 10.54
CA GLU A 135 5.41 2.14 11.57
C GLU A 135 4.07 2.47 10.93
N ASP A 136 3.00 2.34 11.70
CA ASP A 136 1.64 2.71 11.29
C ASP A 136 1.24 4.07 11.86
N PRO A 137 1.29 5.14 11.06
CA PRO A 137 0.93 6.48 11.51
C PRO A 137 -0.54 6.64 11.96
N VAL A 138 -1.43 5.76 11.51
CA VAL A 138 -2.86 5.78 11.87
C VAL A 138 -3.09 5.25 13.29
N HIS A 139 -2.30 4.26 13.69
CA HIS A 139 -2.35 3.67 15.02
C HIS A 139 -1.20 4.14 15.93
N ASP A 140 -1.05 5.46 16.04
CA ASP A 140 -0.04 6.13 16.89
C ASP A 140 1.40 5.65 16.63
N PHE A 141 1.72 5.39 15.35
CA PHE A 141 3.05 4.92 14.91
C PHE A 141 3.47 3.61 15.57
N LYS A 142 2.53 2.71 15.72
CA LYS A 142 2.82 1.35 16.18
C LYS A 142 3.83 0.70 15.24
N PRO A 143 4.92 0.10 15.75
CA PRO A 143 5.85 -0.66 14.92
C PRO A 143 5.14 -1.76 14.14
N CYS A 144 5.50 -1.90 12.86
CA CYS A 144 4.90 -2.86 11.93
C CYS A 144 5.98 -3.82 11.41
N PRO A 145 6.43 -4.78 12.22
CA PRO A 145 7.35 -5.81 11.76
C PRO A 145 6.67 -6.74 10.76
N GLY A 146 7.46 -7.38 9.92
CA GLY A 146 6.95 -8.35 8.95
C GLY A 146 7.78 -8.41 7.68
N LYS A 147 7.30 -9.22 6.73
CA LYS A 147 7.98 -9.46 5.45
C LYS A 147 7.65 -8.35 4.46
N LEU A 148 8.69 -7.83 3.81
CA LEU A 148 8.58 -6.90 2.69
C LEU A 148 8.30 -7.69 1.41
N ASN A 149 7.17 -7.42 0.76
CA ASN A 149 6.78 -8.13 -0.46
C ASN A 149 7.29 -7.44 -1.72
N GLU A 150 7.49 -6.12 -1.64
CA GLU A 150 8.04 -5.29 -2.71
C GLU A 150 8.78 -4.11 -2.07
N VAL A 151 9.98 -3.83 -2.57
CA VAL A 151 10.80 -2.68 -2.15
C VAL A 151 11.32 -2.00 -3.42
N VAL A 152 10.76 -0.83 -3.72
CA VAL A 152 11.18 0.00 -4.85
C VAL A 152 11.60 1.35 -4.33
N PHE A 153 12.82 1.75 -4.62
CA PHE A 153 13.34 3.08 -4.32
C PHE A 153 13.52 3.93 -5.57
N PRO A 154 13.50 5.27 -5.45
CA PRO A 154 13.65 6.16 -6.58
C PRO A 154 15.06 6.07 -7.18
N SER A 155 15.12 6.05 -8.52
CA SER A 155 16.36 6.23 -9.28
C SER A 155 16.29 7.61 -9.96
N ILE A 156 16.58 8.66 -9.20
CA ILE A 156 16.48 10.07 -9.62
C ILE A 156 17.82 10.74 -9.33
N ASN A 157 18.28 11.60 -10.22
CA ASN A 157 19.50 12.39 -9.99
C ASN A 157 19.34 13.24 -8.73
N ASP A 158 20.44 13.43 -7.99
CA ASP A 158 20.47 14.16 -6.72
C ASP A 158 19.60 13.54 -5.60
N VAL A 159 19.26 12.24 -5.74
CA VAL A 159 18.62 11.44 -4.70
C VAL A 159 19.54 10.29 -4.31
N ARG A 160 19.88 10.20 -3.02
CA ARG A 160 20.61 9.11 -2.41
C ARG A 160 19.63 8.28 -1.56
N VAL A 161 19.79 6.97 -1.60
CA VAL A 161 19.02 6.05 -0.75
C VAL A 161 20.00 5.18 0.05
N ASP A 162 19.92 5.28 1.36
CA ASP A 162 20.65 4.41 2.28
C ASP A 162 19.65 3.41 2.87
N THR A 163 19.82 2.12 2.55
CA THR A 163 18.91 1.05 2.98
C THR A 163 19.64 -0.25 3.20
N GLY A 164 19.09 -1.07 4.09
CA GLY A 164 19.53 -2.45 4.32
C GLY A 164 18.45 -3.47 3.95
N VAL A 165 17.38 -3.06 3.25
CA VAL A 165 16.26 -3.94 2.90
C VAL A 165 16.06 -4.03 1.38
N GLU A 166 15.56 -5.18 0.94
CA GLU A 166 15.21 -5.51 -0.44
C GLU A 166 13.94 -6.37 -0.47
N ASP A 167 13.46 -6.72 -1.66
CA ASP A 167 12.33 -7.64 -1.82
C ASP A 167 12.55 -8.92 -1.02
N GLY A 168 11.57 -9.28 -0.20
CA GLY A 168 11.61 -10.48 0.63
C GLY A 168 12.30 -10.33 1.98
N SER A 169 12.93 -9.19 2.29
CA SER A 169 13.50 -8.89 3.61
C SER A 169 12.45 -8.96 4.71
N GLU A 170 12.86 -9.33 5.92
CA GLU A 170 11.99 -9.36 7.11
C GLU A 170 12.40 -8.27 8.10
N VAL A 171 11.46 -7.38 8.41
CA VAL A 171 11.64 -6.34 9.43
C VAL A 171 11.42 -6.96 10.81
N SER A 172 12.45 -6.95 11.63
CA SER A 172 12.47 -7.58 12.94
C SER A 172 11.77 -6.72 14.01
N VAL A 173 11.21 -7.40 15.03
CA VAL A 173 10.69 -6.76 16.25
C VAL A 173 11.78 -6.35 17.25
N PHE A 174 13.01 -6.78 17.05
CA PHE A 174 14.12 -6.64 18.02
C PHE A 174 15.01 -5.44 17.75
N TYR A 175 14.81 -4.74 16.64
CA TYR A 175 15.63 -3.60 16.21
C TYR A 175 14.76 -2.37 15.95
N ASP A 176 15.41 -1.25 15.64
CA ASP A 176 14.76 0.00 15.26
C ASP A 176 13.85 -0.22 14.05
N SER A 177 12.75 0.53 14.00
CA SER A 177 11.79 0.50 12.90
C SER A 177 12.31 1.14 11.60
N MET A 178 13.42 1.88 11.63
CA MET A 178 13.98 2.54 10.45
C MET A 178 14.55 1.52 9.47
N ILE A 179 14.00 1.52 8.25
CA ILE A 179 14.36 0.56 7.18
C ILE A 179 15.11 1.21 6.02
N ALA A 180 14.98 2.52 5.86
CA ALA A 180 15.69 3.28 4.85
C ALA A 180 15.75 4.76 5.19
N LYS A 181 16.66 5.49 4.50
CA LYS A 181 16.70 6.93 4.42
C LYS A 181 16.68 7.35 2.96
N ILE A 182 15.89 8.36 2.63
CA ILE A 182 15.93 9.01 1.32
C ILE A 182 16.48 10.40 1.53
N ILE A 183 17.59 10.72 0.89
CA ILE A 183 18.28 11.99 0.99
C ILE A 183 18.25 12.66 -0.37
N VAL A 184 17.74 13.86 -0.44
CA VAL A 184 17.67 14.66 -1.67
C VAL A 184 18.52 15.91 -1.57
N ARG A 185 19.02 16.38 -2.72
CA ARG A 185 19.75 17.65 -2.80
C ARG A 185 19.20 18.49 -3.95
N ALA A 186 19.15 19.81 -3.76
CA ALA A 186 18.83 20.76 -4.83
C ALA A 186 19.53 22.12 -4.58
N ASP A 187 19.43 23.03 -5.55
CA ASP A 187 20.07 24.36 -5.44
C ASP A 187 19.40 25.27 -4.40
N ASN A 188 18.14 25.01 -4.08
CA ASN A 188 17.38 25.75 -3.07
C ASN A 188 16.33 24.86 -2.38
N ARG A 189 15.77 25.34 -1.28
CA ARG A 189 14.86 24.62 -0.42
C ARG A 189 13.56 24.17 -1.12
N SER A 190 12.96 25.05 -1.93
CA SER A 190 11.73 24.71 -2.65
C SER A 190 11.97 23.56 -3.65
N ALA A 191 13.06 23.60 -4.40
CA ALA A 191 13.44 22.54 -5.32
C ALA A 191 13.80 21.24 -4.57
N ALA A 192 14.40 21.31 -3.37
CA ALA A 192 14.66 20.15 -2.53
C ALA A 192 13.35 19.49 -2.06
N ILE A 193 12.36 20.29 -1.64
CA ILE A 193 11.03 19.79 -1.26
C ILE A 193 10.32 19.11 -2.43
N GLU A 194 10.33 19.72 -3.62
CA GLU A 194 9.75 19.11 -4.82
C GLU A 194 10.45 17.80 -5.20
N THR A 195 11.77 17.75 -5.09
CA THR A 195 12.55 16.54 -5.35
C THR A 195 12.24 15.45 -4.31
N ALA A 196 12.08 15.81 -3.03
CA ALA A 196 11.68 14.90 -1.96
C ALA A 196 10.28 14.31 -2.19
N LEU A 197 9.32 15.14 -2.61
CA LEU A 197 7.97 14.68 -2.97
C LEU A 197 8.00 13.71 -4.15
N ARG A 198 8.77 14.01 -5.20
CA ARG A 198 8.96 13.09 -6.35
C ARG A 198 9.64 11.80 -5.93
N ALA A 199 10.63 11.85 -5.04
CA ALA A 199 11.31 10.67 -4.53
C ALA A 199 10.34 9.77 -3.74
N ILE A 200 9.51 10.33 -2.86
CA ILE A 200 8.46 9.60 -2.16
C ILE A 200 7.45 8.99 -3.13
N ASP A 201 7.00 9.71 -4.14
CA ASP A 201 6.03 9.21 -5.12
C ASP A 201 6.57 8.04 -5.96
N ASN A 202 7.89 7.93 -6.10
CA ASN A 202 8.57 6.82 -6.76
C ASN A 202 9.07 5.73 -5.77
N THR A 203 8.69 5.82 -4.50
CA THR A 203 9.01 4.81 -3.48
C THR A 203 7.82 3.90 -3.25
N SER A 204 8.00 2.58 -3.32
CA SER A 204 7.00 1.58 -2.98
C SER A 204 7.59 0.57 -2.01
N ILE A 205 7.03 0.48 -0.81
CA ILE A 205 7.39 -0.55 0.18
C ILE A 205 6.09 -1.21 0.61
N LEU A 206 5.94 -2.49 0.26
CA LEU A 206 4.71 -3.24 0.45
C LEU A 206 4.94 -4.47 1.34
N GLY A 207 3.88 -4.88 2.03
CA GLY A 207 3.89 -6.02 2.96
C GLY A 207 3.72 -5.59 4.42
N ILE A 208 4.17 -4.38 4.75
CA ILE A 208 4.00 -3.77 6.08
C ILE A 208 3.55 -2.32 5.95
N PHE A 209 3.12 -1.70 7.04
CA PHE A 209 2.89 -0.26 7.08
C PHE A 209 4.20 0.49 7.29
N THR A 210 4.31 1.65 6.62
CA THR A 210 5.43 2.58 6.76
C THR A 210 4.91 4.00 6.93
N ASN A 211 5.78 4.89 7.38
CA ASN A 211 5.47 6.32 7.56
C ASN A 211 5.56 7.15 6.27
N ILE A 212 5.70 6.55 5.09
CA ILE A 212 5.91 7.26 3.79
C ILE A 212 4.82 8.30 3.54
N ASP A 213 3.53 7.95 3.70
CA ASP A 213 2.43 8.88 3.47
C ASP A 213 2.41 10.03 4.48
N PHE A 214 2.86 9.77 5.70
CA PHE A 214 3.04 10.78 6.74
C PHE A 214 4.15 11.78 6.38
N LEU A 215 5.30 11.31 5.89
CA LEU A 215 6.38 12.15 5.39
C LEU A 215 5.92 13.02 4.23
N LYS A 216 5.16 12.46 3.29
CA LYS A 216 4.55 13.22 2.20
C LYS A 216 3.64 14.32 2.71
N ALA A 217 2.82 14.05 3.73
CA ALA A 217 1.94 15.04 4.35
C ALA A 217 2.72 16.17 5.03
N ILE A 218 3.85 15.86 5.70
CA ILE A 218 4.76 16.87 6.28
C ILE A 218 5.31 17.79 5.18
N LEU A 219 5.94 17.22 4.15
CA LEU A 219 6.53 17.96 3.04
C LEU A 219 5.51 18.85 2.31
N SER A 220 4.26 18.40 2.22
CA SER A 220 3.17 19.15 1.56
C SER A 220 2.53 20.20 2.46
N SER A 221 2.89 20.27 3.74
CA SER A 221 2.27 21.22 4.67
C SER A 221 2.79 22.64 4.48
N ALA A 222 1.90 23.64 4.62
CA ALA A 222 2.27 25.04 4.53
C ALA A 222 3.33 25.42 5.59
N ALA A 223 3.25 24.86 6.79
CA ALA A 223 4.20 25.13 7.87
C ALA A 223 5.62 24.68 7.50
N PHE A 224 5.77 23.48 6.92
CA PHE A 224 7.07 23.00 6.45
C PHE A 224 7.60 23.85 5.29
N ASN A 225 6.74 24.12 4.29
CA ASN A 225 7.13 24.92 3.12
C ASN A 225 7.58 26.34 3.51
N ASN A 226 6.97 26.93 4.54
CA ASN A 226 7.30 28.28 5.03
C ASN A 226 8.43 28.32 6.08
N GLY A 227 9.11 27.20 6.37
CA GLY A 227 10.16 27.13 7.39
C GLY A 227 9.67 27.27 8.85
N GLN A 228 8.36 27.33 9.08
CA GLN A 228 7.76 27.53 10.40
C GLN A 228 7.74 26.23 11.23
N ILE A 229 8.93 25.68 11.49
CA ILE A 229 9.12 24.40 12.16
C ILE A 229 9.71 24.61 13.56
N SER A 230 9.22 23.84 14.52
CA SER A 230 9.78 23.74 15.86
C SER A 230 9.74 22.30 16.34
N THR A 231 10.44 21.98 17.43
CA THR A 231 10.41 20.64 18.05
C THR A 231 9.01 20.20 18.50
N LYS A 232 8.05 21.13 18.57
CA LYS A 232 6.65 20.86 18.90
C LYS A 232 5.73 20.75 17.67
N PHE A 233 6.27 20.91 16.45
CA PHE A 233 5.49 20.91 15.21
C PHE A 233 4.58 19.69 15.11
N LEU A 234 5.11 18.48 15.28
CA LEU A 234 4.34 17.24 15.15
C LEU A 234 3.26 17.06 16.23
N ASN A 235 3.35 17.76 17.37
CA ASN A 235 2.32 17.71 18.42
C ASN A 235 0.99 18.34 17.97
N SER A 236 1.07 19.31 17.08
CA SER A 236 -0.10 20.01 16.53
C SER A 236 -0.42 19.62 15.08
N PHE A 237 0.45 18.84 14.44
CA PHE A 237 0.29 18.42 13.05
C PHE A 237 -0.84 17.41 12.92
N LYS A 238 -1.90 17.80 12.21
CA LYS A 238 -3.02 16.91 11.93
C LYS A 238 -2.73 16.10 10.68
N TYR A 239 -2.33 14.86 10.87
CA TYR A 239 -2.18 13.91 9.79
C TYR A 239 -3.53 13.25 9.47
N LEU A 240 -3.96 13.36 8.22
CA LEU A 240 -5.13 12.67 7.68
C LEU A 240 -4.64 11.65 6.65
N PRO A 241 -4.59 10.37 7.00
CA PRO A 241 -4.12 9.34 6.08
C PRO A 241 -5.13 9.13 4.94
N SER A 242 -4.62 8.89 3.73
CA SER A 242 -5.44 8.52 2.57
C SER A 242 -5.79 7.04 2.61
N VAL A 243 -6.50 6.62 3.66
CA VAL A 243 -6.89 5.22 3.88
C VAL A 243 -8.36 5.08 4.24
N ILE A 244 -8.86 3.86 4.01
CA ILE A 244 -10.13 3.35 4.52
C ILE A 244 -9.80 2.27 5.55
N GLU A 245 -10.27 2.43 6.78
CA GLU A 245 -10.11 1.46 7.86
C GLU A 245 -11.27 0.45 7.84
N VAL A 246 -10.94 -0.81 7.91
CA VAL A 246 -11.92 -1.90 7.98
C VAL A 246 -12.33 -2.11 9.44
N LEU A 247 -13.52 -1.64 9.81
CA LEU A 247 -14.08 -1.87 11.15
C LEU A 247 -14.63 -3.29 11.29
N GLU A 248 -15.37 -3.74 10.26
CA GLU A 248 -15.92 -5.09 10.14
C GLU A 248 -15.69 -5.58 8.72
N PRO A 249 -15.09 -6.77 8.50
CA PRO A 249 -14.68 -7.21 7.16
C PRO A 249 -15.83 -7.75 6.29
N GLY A 250 -17.01 -7.98 6.87
CA GLY A 250 -18.08 -8.75 6.22
C GLY A 250 -17.82 -10.26 6.25
N GLY A 251 -18.67 -11.02 5.55
CA GLY A 251 -18.57 -12.48 5.54
C GLY A 251 -17.37 -13.01 4.76
N PHE A 252 -17.16 -12.49 3.57
CA PHE A 252 -16.02 -12.81 2.71
C PHE A 252 -15.78 -11.66 1.73
N THR A 253 -14.87 -10.77 2.07
CA THR A 253 -14.53 -9.58 1.28
C THR A 253 -13.09 -9.66 0.81
N THR A 254 -12.87 -9.41 -0.48
CA THR A 254 -11.57 -9.49 -1.14
C THR A 254 -11.33 -8.30 -2.05
N VAL A 255 -10.07 -7.92 -2.21
CA VAL A 255 -9.68 -6.96 -3.26
C VAL A 255 -9.63 -7.69 -4.59
N GLN A 256 -10.25 -7.12 -5.61
CA GLN A 256 -10.22 -7.63 -6.98
C GLN A 256 -9.96 -6.51 -7.96
N ASP A 257 -9.35 -6.82 -9.09
CA ASP A 257 -9.19 -5.95 -10.25
C ASP A 257 -9.61 -6.67 -11.53
N TYR A 258 -9.95 -5.94 -12.57
CA TYR A 258 -10.35 -6.51 -13.87
C TYR A 258 -9.19 -6.35 -14.88
N PRO A 259 -8.90 -7.37 -15.68
CA PRO A 259 -9.50 -8.71 -15.76
C PRO A 259 -8.89 -9.74 -14.79
N GLY A 260 -8.04 -9.34 -13.86
CA GLY A 260 -7.27 -10.23 -13.00
C GLY A 260 -5.96 -10.69 -13.69
N ARG A 261 -5.39 -11.80 -13.23
CA ARG A 261 -4.11 -12.38 -13.71
C ARG A 261 -4.28 -13.17 -14.99
N VAL A 262 -4.45 -12.50 -16.10
CA VAL A 262 -4.61 -13.18 -17.39
C VAL A 262 -3.29 -13.80 -17.89
N LYS A 263 -3.40 -14.80 -18.80
CA LYS A 263 -2.26 -15.47 -19.46
C LYS A 263 -1.33 -16.23 -18.50
N ARG A 264 -1.85 -16.75 -17.38
CA ARG A 264 -1.06 -17.51 -16.38
C ARG A 264 -1.51 -18.97 -16.22
N TRP A 265 -2.42 -19.44 -17.06
CA TRP A 265 -2.90 -20.84 -17.04
C TRP A 265 -1.78 -21.87 -17.21
N ALA A 266 -0.81 -21.57 -18.07
CA ALA A 266 0.34 -22.47 -18.32
C ALA A 266 1.16 -22.80 -17.06
N VAL A 267 1.10 -21.94 -16.05
CA VAL A 267 1.76 -22.14 -14.75
C VAL A 267 0.75 -22.45 -13.63
N GLY A 268 -0.49 -22.83 -13.99
CA GLY A 268 -1.53 -23.25 -13.04
C GLY A 268 -2.16 -22.12 -12.24
N VAL A 269 -1.92 -20.84 -12.57
CA VAL A 269 -2.49 -19.70 -11.86
C VAL A 269 -3.78 -19.22 -12.55
N PRO A 270 -4.95 -19.33 -11.88
CA PRO A 270 -6.20 -18.81 -12.42
C PRO A 270 -6.23 -17.27 -12.41
N PRO A 271 -7.03 -16.65 -13.28
CA PRO A 271 -7.04 -15.18 -13.42
C PRO A 271 -7.52 -14.44 -12.17
N SER A 272 -8.28 -15.06 -11.26
CA SER A 272 -8.98 -14.35 -10.19
C SER A 272 -9.92 -13.27 -10.77
N GLY A 273 -9.81 -12.01 -10.37
CA GLY A 273 -10.66 -10.93 -10.84
C GLY A 273 -12.09 -10.99 -10.28
N PRO A 274 -12.95 -10.02 -10.58
CA PRO A 274 -14.32 -9.98 -10.09
C PRO A 274 -15.15 -11.14 -10.66
N MET A 275 -16.06 -11.71 -9.84
CA MET A 275 -16.93 -12.81 -10.26
C MET A 275 -18.00 -12.33 -11.25
N ASP A 276 -18.57 -11.16 -10.99
CA ASP A 276 -19.44 -10.42 -11.92
C ASP A 276 -18.66 -9.18 -12.40
N ASP A 277 -17.96 -9.35 -13.51
CA ASP A 277 -17.11 -8.32 -14.08
C ASP A 277 -17.92 -7.12 -14.61
N LEU A 278 -19.17 -7.30 -15.01
CA LEU A 278 -20.01 -6.21 -15.47
C LEU A 278 -20.34 -5.26 -14.31
N SER A 279 -20.87 -5.80 -13.21
CA SER A 279 -21.17 -4.99 -12.02
C SER A 279 -19.93 -4.29 -11.49
N PHE A 280 -18.78 -4.98 -11.42
CA PHE A 280 -17.53 -4.39 -10.98
C PHE A 280 -17.06 -3.21 -11.86
N ARG A 281 -17.11 -3.38 -13.17
CA ARG A 281 -16.71 -2.34 -14.13
C ARG A 281 -17.66 -1.13 -14.09
N VAL A 282 -18.96 -1.37 -13.87
CA VAL A 282 -19.93 -0.30 -13.68
C VAL A 282 -19.64 0.49 -12.41
N ALA A 283 -19.30 -0.17 -11.29
CA ALA A 283 -18.88 0.51 -10.07
C ALA A 283 -17.71 1.46 -10.33
N ASN A 284 -16.65 0.97 -11.00
CA ASN A 284 -15.50 1.78 -11.37
C ASN A 284 -15.88 2.94 -12.29
N ARG A 285 -16.74 2.70 -13.28
CA ARG A 285 -17.18 3.76 -14.21
C ARG A 285 -17.94 4.87 -13.51
N LEU A 286 -18.79 4.53 -12.54
CA LEU A 286 -19.58 5.51 -11.76
C LEU A 286 -18.70 6.48 -10.97
N VAL A 287 -17.58 6.02 -10.45
CA VAL A 287 -16.61 6.89 -9.73
C VAL A 287 -15.56 7.51 -10.66
N GLY A 288 -15.66 7.28 -11.98
CA GLY A 288 -14.73 7.81 -12.97
C GLY A 288 -13.36 7.11 -13.00
N ASN A 289 -13.30 5.86 -12.60
CA ASN A 289 -12.10 5.02 -12.69
C ASN A 289 -11.97 4.33 -14.06
N PRO A 290 -10.75 3.98 -14.47
CA PRO A 290 -10.49 2.90 -15.43
C PRO A 290 -11.13 1.58 -14.95
N SER A 291 -11.50 0.71 -15.90
CA SER A 291 -12.20 -0.55 -15.58
C SER A 291 -11.36 -1.58 -14.82
N ASP A 292 -10.05 -1.42 -14.82
CA ASP A 292 -9.04 -2.27 -14.18
C ASP A 292 -8.66 -1.80 -12.77
N SER A 293 -9.15 -0.64 -12.33
CA SER A 293 -8.90 -0.16 -10.96
C SER A 293 -9.40 -1.15 -9.93
N ALA A 294 -8.56 -1.44 -8.92
CA ALA A 294 -8.93 -2.39 -7.88
C ALA A 294 -10.05 -1.85 -6.98
N GLY A 295 -10.94 -2.74 -6.57
CA GLY A 295 -12.07 -2.48 -5.69
C GLY A 295 -12.35 -3.70 -4.81
N LEU A 296 -13.42 -3.64 -4.02
CA LEU A 296 -13.83 -4.77 -3.18
C LEU A 296 -14.91 -5.61 -3.83
N GLU A 297 -14.76 -6.93 -3.73
CA GLU A 297 -15.82 -7.91 -3.96
C GLU A 297 -16.28 -8.45 -2.61
N CYS A 298 -17.57 -8.30 -2.31
CA CYS A 298 -18.19 -8.73 -1.06
C CYS A 298 -19.14 -9.89 -1.33
N THR A 299 -19.07 -10.95 -0.53
CA THR A 299 -19.92 -12.14 -0.67
C THR A 299 -20.86 -12.27 0.53
N LEU A 300 -22.16 -12.31 0.28
CA LEU A 300 -23.28 -12.46 1.21
C LEU A 300 -23.44 -11.35 2.25
N THR A 301 -22.37 -10.80 2.78
CA THR A 301 -22.38 -9.69 3.75
C THR A 301 -21.24 -8.76 3.42
N GLY A 302 -21.50 -7.47 3.32
CA GLY A 302 -20.49 -6.46 3.05
C GLY A 302 -19.77 -5.98 4.31
N PRO A 303 -18.70 -5.19 4.15
CA PRO A 303 -17.90 -4.64 5.23
C PRO A 303 -18.51 -3.37 5.83
N LYS A 304 -18.00 -2.99 7.02
CA LYS A 304 -18.18 -1.67 7.61
C LYS A 304 -16.84 -0.95 7.60
N LEU A 305 -16.81 0.22 6.98
CA LEU A 305 -15.59 0.92 6.58
C LEU A 305 -15.60 2.35 7.10
N ARG A 306 -14.54 2.79 7.79
CA ARG A 306 -14.32 4.20 8.16
C ARG A 306 -13.38 4.86 7.16
N PHE A 307 -13.76 6.01 6.66
CA PHE A 307 -12.94 6.80 5.75
C PHE A 307 -12.13 7.84 6.53
N HIS A 308 -10.81 7.85 6.35
CA HIS A 308 -9.93 8.84 6.98
C HIS A 308 -9.66 10.04 6.04
N VAL A 309 -10.20 10.03 4.84
CA VAL A 309 -10.09 11.09 3.83
C VAL A 309 -11.39 11.16 3.03
N ASP A 310 -11.66 12.31 2.43
CA ASP A 310 -12.79 12.46 1.50
C ASP A 310 -12.62 11.53 0.29
N ALA A 311 -13.67 10.83 -0.08
CA ALA A 311 -13.68 9.86 -1.17
C ALA A 311 -14.99 9.91 -1.97
N LEU A 312 -14.95 9.40 -3.21
CA LEU A 312 -16.11 9.10 -4.02
C LEU A 312 -16.21 7.59 -4.16
N VAL A 313 -17.36 7.03 -3.84
CA VAL A 313 -17.60 5.58 -3.86
C VAL A 313 -18.83 5.21 -4.64
N ALA A 314 -18.91 3.97 -5.15
CA ALA A 314 -20.11 3.41 -5.73
C ALA A 314 -20.26 1.94 -5.36
N VAL A 315 -21.49 1.53 -5.01
CA VAL A 315 -21.86 0.14 -4.73
C VAL A 315 -22.75 -0.39 -5.85
N THR A 316 -22.41 -1.57 -6.37
CA THR A 316 -23.13 -2.25 -7.46
C THR A 316 -23.24 -3.75 -7.23
N GLY A 317 -23.93 -4.47 -8.13
CA GLY A 317 -24.08 -5.93 -8.08
C GLY A 317 -25.34 -6.37 -7.35
N ALA A 318 -25.23 -7.39 -6.53
CA ALA A 318 -26.33 -7.95 -5.74
C ALA A 318 -26.99 -6.90 -4.85
N THR A 319 -28.30 -6.96 -4.70
CA THR A 319 -29.06 -6.01 -3.88
C THR A 319 -28.65 -6.10 -2.42
N ILE A 320 -28.19 -4.99 -1.88
CA ILE A 320 -27.70 -4.87 -0.50
C ILE A 320 -28.12 -3.52 0.09
N ASP A 321 -28.46 -3.51 1.37
CA ASP A 321 -28.69 -2.26 2.09
C ASP A 321 -27.37 -1.62 2.50
N CYS A 322 -27.18 -0.38 2.06
CA CYS A 322 -26.00 0.41 2.37
C CYS A 322 -26.37 1.68 3.14
N TYR A 323 -25.56 2.01 4.14
CA TYR A 323 -25.78 3.16 5.00
C TYR A 323 -24.48 3.96 5.15
N LEU A 324 -24.62 5.28 5.09
CA LEU A 324 -23.54 6.22 5.43
C LEU A 324 -23.93 6.93 6.72
N ASP A 325 -23.19 6.68 7.81
CA ASP A 325 -23.50 7.14 9.18
C ASP A 325 -24.97 6.85 9.59
N GLY A 326 -25.47 5.67 9.22
CA GLY A 326 -26.83 5.24 9.49
C GLY A 326 -27.91 5.76 8.53
N VAL A 327 -27.57 6.61 7.56
CA VAL A 327 -28.48 7.12 6.54
C VAL A 327 -28.41 6.21 5.31
N PRO A 328 -29.55 5.70 4.80
CA PRO A 328 -29.56 4.86 3.61
C PRO A 328 -29.00 5.58 2.38
N ILE A 329 -28.18 4.89 1.61
CA ILE A 329 -27.64 5.39 0.35
C ILE A 329 -28.04 4.48 -0.82
N PRO A 330 -28.25 5.05 -2.03
CA PRO A 330 -28.62 4.26 -3.20
C PRO A 330 -27.43 3.48 -3.75
N MET A 331 -27.71 2.29 -4.28
CA MET A 331 -26.80 1.54 -5.14
C MET A 331 -26.74 2.17 -6.54
N PHE A 332 -25.73 1.79 -7.33
CA PHE A 332 -25.53 2.23 -8.72
C PHE A 332 -25.45 3.76 -8.89
N THR A 333 -25.03 4.44 -7.85
CA THR A 333 -24.85 5.88 -7.79
C THR A 333 -23.51 6.19 -7.13
N ALA A 334 -22.81 7.20 -7.66
CA ALA A 334 -21.59 7.69 -7.01
C ALA A 334 -21.95 8.56 -5.81
N ILE A 335 -21.44 8.19 -4.63
CA ILE A 335 -21.71 8.82 -3.34
C ILE A 335 -20.44 9.46 -2.81
N ARG A 336 -20.52 10.71 -2.37
CA ARG A 336 -19.45 11.36 -1.62
C ARG A 336 -19.44 10.88 -0.18
N VAL A 337 -18.28 10.46 0.27
CA VAL A 337 -18.01 10.13 1.67
C VAL A 337 -16.99 11.14 2.19
N ARG A 338 -17.26 11.74 3.33
CA ARG A 338 -16.34 12.67 4.00
C ARG A 338 -15.43 11.94 4.97
N SER A 339 -14.29 12.54 5.24
CA SER A 339 -13.39 12.07 6.30
C SER A 339 -14.15 11.91 7.62
N GLY A 340 -13.91 10.80 8.31
CA GLY A 340 -14.57 10.39 9.56
C GLY A 340 -15.86 9.58 9.37
N GLN A 341 -16.51 9.62 8.19
CA GLN A 341 -17.77 8.90 7.96
C GLN A 341 -17.57 7.38 7.86
N ILE A 342 -18.63 6.66 8.19
CA ILE A 342 -18.68 5.19 8.19
C ILE A 342 -19.69 4.71 7.15
N LEU A 343 -19.19 3.97 6.15
CA LEU A 343 -20.00 3.21 5.20
C LEU A 343 -20.25 1.81 5.75
N ALA A 344 -21.50 1.45 5.97
CA ALA A 344 -21.90 0.10 6.38
C ALA A 344 -22.63 -0.58 5.22
N MET A 345 -22.12 -1.75 4.81
CA MET A 345 -22.74 -2.62 3.81
C MET A 345 -23.25 -3.86 4.55
N ASN A 346 -24.57 -4.05 4.60
CA ASN A 346 -25.18 -5.10 5.40
C ASN A 346 -25.22 -6.47 4.68
N LYS A 347 -26.24 -7.26 4.97
CA LYS A 347 -26.47 -8.55 4.31
C LYS A 347 -27.07 -8.33 2.92
N ILE A 348 -26.61 -9.11 1.95
CA ILE A 348 -27.19 -9.15 0.61
C ILE A 348 -28.61 -9.73 0.67
N LEU A 349 -29.55 -9.03 0.07
CA LEU A 349 -30.97 -9.39 0.04
C LEU A 349 -31.31 -10.28 -1.16
N VAL A 350 -30.75 -9.95 -2.34
CA VAL A 350 -30.96 -10.69 -3.58
C VAL A 350 -29.65 -10.78 -4.34
N GLY A 351 -29.26 -11.96 -4.77
CA GLY A 351 -27.98 -12.25 -5.40
C GLY A 351 -26.96 -12.76 -4.40
N ALA A 352 -25.68 -12.75 -4.76
CA ALA A 352 -24.63 -13.33 -3.93
C ALA A 352 -23.41 -12.42 -3.75
N ARG A 353 -23.16 -11.49 -4.64
CA ARG A 353 -21.96 -10.63 -4.62
C ARG A 353 -22.28 -9.20 -4.98
N CYS A 354 -21.73 -8.29 -4.21
CA CYS A 354 -21.72 -6.87 -4.51
C CYS A 354 -20.29 -6.32 -4.56
N TYR A 355 -20.15 -5.15 -5.15
CA TYR A 355 -18.87 -4.52 -5.43
C TYR A 355 -18.85 -3.10 -4.91
N LEU A 356 -17.72 -2.72 -4.29
CA LEU A 356 -17.43 -1.34 -3.90
C LEU A 356 -16.23 -0.85 -4.71
N ALA A 357 -16.45 0.19 -5.51
CA ALA A 357 -15.39 0.98 -6.12
C ALA A 357 -15.16 2.26 -5.34
N VAL A 358 -13.90 2.68 -5.26
CA VAL A 358 -13.47 3.96 -4.69
C VAL A 358 -12.72 4.71 -5.79
N LYS A 359 -12.95 6.00 -5.95
CA LYS A 359 -12.25 6.80 -6.95
C LYS A 359 -10.73 6.73 -6.75
N GLY A 360 -9.99 6.51 -7.85
CA GLY A 360 -8.55 6.25 -7.82
C GLY A 360 -8.19 4.79 -7.54
N GLY A 361 -9.15 3.94 -7.16
CA GLY A 361 -8.92 2.53 -6.84
C GLY A 361 -8.33 2.31 -5.45
N ILE A 362 -8.19 1.03 -5.09
CA ILE A 362 -7.55 0.58 -3.84
C ILE A 362 -6.13 0.12 -4.17
N PHE A 363 -5.13 0.69 -3.51
CA PHE A 363 -3.73 0.35 -3.72
C PHE A 363 -3.33 -0.83 -2.82
N THR A 364 -3.00 -1.95 -3.45
CA THR A 364 -2.47 -3.15 -2.79
C THR A 364 -1.29 -3.69 -3.59
N PRO A 365 -0.47 -4.61 -3.04
CA PRO A 365 0.62 -5.22 -3.78
C PRO A 365 0.14 -5.80 -5.11
N MET A 366 0.85 -5.50 -6.19
CA MET A 366 0.62 -6.10 -7.50
C MET A 366 1.45 -7.37 -7.61
N TYR A 367 0.83 -8.50 -7.93
CA TYR A 367 1.52 -9.76 -8.14
C TYR A 367 1.09 -10.40 -9.47
N LEU A 368 2.05 -10.74 -10.31
CA LEU A 368 1.83 -11.26 -11.67
C LEU A 368 0.89 -10.38 -12.53
N GLY A 369 0.98 -9.07 -12.35
CA GLY A 369 0.20 -8.08 -13.11
C GLY A 369 -1.23 -7.85 -12.62
N SER A 370 -1.58 -8.25 -11.39
CA SER A 370 -2.91 -8.03 -10.80
C SER A 370 -2.84 -7.85 -9.29
N ARG A 371 -3.77 -7.07 -8.73
CA ARG A 371 -3.98 -6.86 -7.30
C ARG A 371 -4.98 -7.85 -6.70
N SER A 372 -5.63 -8.66 -7.55
CA SER A 372 -6.70 -9.58 -7.14
C SER A 372 -6.23 -10.60 -6.11
N THR A 373 -7.04 -10.78 -5.08
CA THR A 373 -6.84 -11.81 -4.04
C THR A 373 -7.03 -13.21 -4.63
N PHE A 374 -6.08 -14.10 -4.37
CA PHE A 374 -6.20 -15.52 -4.63
C PHE A 374 -5.92 -16.34 -3.36
N VAL A 375 -6.96 -16.67 -2.63
CA VAL A 375 -6.86 -17.28 -1.29
C VAL A 375 -6.10 -18.60 -1.30
N LEU A 376 -6.38 -19.52 -2.24
CA LEU A 376 -5.70 -20.83 -2.32
C LEU A 376 -4.23 -20.69 -2.69
N GLY A 377 -3.89 -19.74 -3.56
CA GLY A 377 -2.50 -19.47 -3.96
C GLY A 377 -1.72 -18.67 -2.94
N LYS A 378 -2.39 -18.11 -1.92
CA LYS A 378 -1.78 -17.26 -0.89
C LYS A 378 -1.03 -16.06 -1.46
N PHE A 379 -1.63 -15.34 -2.43
CA PHE A 379 -1.06 -14.13 -2.98
C PHE A 379 -2.15 -13.12 -3.45
N GLY A 380 -1.74 -11.86 -3.63
CA GLY A 380 -2.63 -10.73 -3.91
C GLY A 380 -3.46 -10.30 -2.69
N GLY A 381 -4.30 -9.29 -2.86
CA GLY A 381 -5.09 -8.71 -1.78
C GLY A 381 -4.32 -7.68 -0.95
N VAL A 382 -4.86 -7.31 0.21
CA VAL A 382 -4.36 -6.19 1.03
C VAL A 382 -2.91 -6.41 1.47
N HIS A 383 -2.59 -7.61 1.90
CA HIS A 383 -1.27 -7.95 2.45
C HIS A 383 -0.36 -8.69 1.45
N GLY A 384 -0.83 -8.91 0.21
CA GLY A 384 -0.09 -9.69 -0.78
C GLY A 384 -0.05 -11.21 -0.51
N ASP A 385 -0.67 -11.68 0.56
CA ASP A 385 -0.66 -13.08 1.05
C ASP A 385 -1.91 -13.88 0.69
N GLY A 386 -2.82 -13.30 -0.11
CA GLY A 386 -4.09 -13.91 -0.50
C GLY A 386 -5.16 -13.94 0.59
N SER A 387 -4.96 -13.25 1.71
CA SER A 387 -5.97 -13.19 2.78
C SER A 387 -7.19 -12.36 2.38
N VAL A 388 -8.33 -12.70 2.97
CA VAL A 388 -9.54 -11.87 2.96
C VAL A 388 -9.34 -10.68 3.90
N LEU A 389 -10.17 -9.64 3.77
CA LEU A 389 -10.16 -8.50 4.68
C LEU A 389 -10.33 -8.94 6.14
N LYS A 390 -9.66 -8.22 7.04
CA LYS A 390 -9.75 -8.39 8.48
C LYS A 390 -10.09 -7.05 9.14
N ALA A 391 -10.68 -7.08 10.32
CA ALA A 391 -10.85 -5.87 11.11
C ALA A 391 -9.48 -5.27 11.46
N GLY A 392 -9.35 -3.96 11.33
CA GLY A 392 -8.10 -3.23 11.49
C GLY A 392 -7.26 -3.09 10.21
N ASP A 393 -7.65 -3.72 9.09
CA ASP A 393 -6.96 -3.51 7.82
C ASP A 393 -7.12 -2.07 7.35
N LEU A 394 -6.04 -1.52 6.78
CA LEU A 394 -6.02 -0.20 6.17
C LEU A 394 -5.90 -0.31 4.65
N LEU A 395 -6.95 0.08 3.97
CA LEU A 395 -6.99 0.10 2.51
C LEU A 395 -6.46 1.45 2.03
N ARG A 396 -5.29 1.47 1.41
CA ARG A 396 -4.75 2.69 0.81
C ARG A 396 -5.57 3.11 -0.39
N ILE A 397 -5.90 4.40 -0.46
CA ILE A 397 -6.59 5.02 -1.60
C ILE A 397 -5.86 6.30 -2.00
N SER A 398 -6.13 6.81 -3.19
CA SER A 398 -5.61 8.10 -3.62
C SER A 398 -6.33 9.24 -2.88
N ALA A 399 -5.58 10.19 -2.34
CA ALA A 399 -6.16 11.43 -1.84
C ALA A 399 -6.84 12.18 -3.00
N GLN A 400 -8.07 12.65 -2.76
CA GLN A 400 -8.84 13.37 -3.77
C GLN A 400 -8.70 14.87 -3.55
N SER A 401 -7.89 15.55 -4.36
CA SER A 401 -7.72 17.01 -4.30
C SER A 401 -8.92 17.79 -4.85
N ALA A 402 -9.72 17.17 -5.72
CA ALA A 402 -10.97 17.73 -6.22
C ALA A 402 -11.95 16.62 -6.58
N LEU A 403 -13.02 16.47 -5.82
CA LEU A 403 -14.12 15.59 -6.18
C LEU A 403 -14.96 16.28 -7.26
N SER A 404 -15.19 15.60 -8.39
CA SER A 404 -16.11 16.09 -9.43
C SER A 404 -17.47 16.49 -8.84
N PRO A 405 -18.06 17.60 -9.28
CA PRO A 405 -19.25 18.15 -8.64
C PRO A 405 -20.53 17.33 -8.82
N VAL A 406 -20.61 16.44 -9.82
CA VAL A 406 -21.83 15.72 -10.17
C VAL A 406 -21.66 14.22 -9.92
N PRO A 407 -22.45 13.62 -9.02
CA PRO A 407 -22.52 12.17 -8.88
C PRO A 407 -23.07 11.54 -10.17
N LEU A 408 -22.34 10.58 -10.74
CA LEU A 408 -22.84 9.78 -11.84
C LEU A 408 -23.82 8.73 -11.31
N THR A 409 -24.92 8.57 -12.00
CA THR A 409 -25.90 7.52 -11.74
C THR A 409 -26.16 6.75 -13.04
N ILE A 410 -26.45 5.46 -12.94
CA ILE A 410 -26.83 4.65 -14.10
C ILE A 410 -28.30 4.96 -14.49
N SER A 411 -28.60 4.94 -15.77
CA SER A 411 -29.99 5.13 -16.23
C SER A 411 -30.89 3.97 -15.82
N ASN A 412 -32.18 4.23 -15.65
CA ASN A 412 -33.16 3.21 -15.27
C ASN A 412 -33.22 2.05 -16.28
N ASP A 413 -33.03 2.31 -17.57
CA ASP A 413 -33.00 1.27 -18.61
C ASP A 413 -31.84 0.30 -18.41
N LEU A 414 -30.66 0.80 -18.01
CA LEU A 414 -29.50 -0.02 -17.70
C LEU A 414 -29.62 -0.72 -16.35
N LEU A 415 -30.34 -0.16 -15.37
CA LEU A 415 -30.58 -0.81 -14.07
C LEU A 415 -31.31 -2.15 -14.23
N ASN A 416 -32.20 -2.28 -15.24
CA ASN A 416 -32.91 -3.53 -15.50
C ASN A 416 -31.97 -4.71 -15.80
N ILE A 417 -30.78 -4.44 -16.33
CA ILE A 417 -29.77 -5.47 -16.60
C ILE A 417 -29.23 -6.12 -15.30
N PHE A 418 -29.27 -5.37 -14.20
CA PHE A 418 -28.75 -5.77 -12.88
C PHE A 418 -29.85 -6.31 -11.95
N GLN A 419 -31.07 -6.45 -12.43
CA GLN A 419 -32.12 -7.13 -11.68
C GLN A 419 -31.89 -8.63 -11.71
N PHE A 420 -31.86 -9.24 -10.54
CA PHE A 420 -31.71 -10.68 -10.38
C PHE A 420 -33.08 -11.33 -10.18
N PRO A 421 -33.67 -11.95 -11.23
CA PRO A 421 -34.94 -12.66 -11.07
C PRO A 421 -34.75 -13.87 -10.16
N ARG A 422 -35.81 -14.26 -9.44
CA ARG A 422 -35.79 -15.45 -8.59
C ARG A 422 -35.57 -16.74 -9.37
N ARG A 423 -35.96 -16.75 -10.64
CA ARG A 423 -35.79 -17.87 -11.57
C ARG A 423 -35.03 -17.40 -12.79
N VAL A 424 -33.96 -18.10 -13.11
CA VAL A 424 -33.12 -17.83 -14.28
C VAL A 424 -33.05 -19.11 -15.11
N GLU A 425 -33.32 -19.00 -16.40
CA GLU A 425 -33.09 -20.06 -17.37
C GLU A 425 -31.71 -19.86 -18.00
N ILE A 426 -30.86 -20.89 -17.96
CA ILE A 426 -29.49 -20.83 -18.46
C ILE A 426 -29.34 -21.89 -19.56
N GLY A 427 -29.11 -21.44 -20.79
CA GLY A 427 -28.74 -22.32 -21.89
C GLY A 427 -27.36 -22.93 -21.68
N VAL A 428 -27.21 -24.21 -21.88
CA VAL A 428 -25.95 -24.95 -21.81
C VAL A 428 -25.65 -25.65 -23.15
N LEU A 429 -24.36 -25.76 -23.47
CA LEU A 429 -23.89 -26.54 -24.61
C LEU A 429 -23.41 -27.89 -24.12
N TYR A 430 -23.56 -28.91 -24.94
CA TYR A 430 -23.01 -30.23 -24.67
C TYR A 430 -21.49 -30.17 -24.71
N GLY A 431 -20.84 -30.72 -23.69
CA GLY A 431 -19.37 -30.73 -23.59
C GLY A 431 -18.77 -31.96 -24.31
N PRO A 432 -17.45 -32.00 -24.52
CA PRO A 432 -16.77 -33.09 -25.22
C PRO A 432 -16.78 -34.41 -24.44
N HIS A 433 -17.00 -34.36 -23.13
CA HIS A 433 -17.06 -35.55 -22.26
C HIS A 433 -18.50 -35.82 -21.81
N GLY A 434 -19.42 -35.92 -22.77
CA GLY A 434 -20.85 -36.14 -22.55
C GLY A 434 -21.25 -37.62 -22.67
N ALA A 435 -22.57 -37.86 -22.90
CA ALA A 435 -23.11 -39.13 -23.31
C ALA A 435 -22.92 -39.32 -24.83
N PRO A 436 -22.81 -40.55 -25.34
CA PRO A 436 -22.86 -41.83 -24.57
C PRO A 436 -21.48 -42.26 -24.05
N ASP A 437 -20.39 -41.54 -24.33
CA ASP A 437 -19.02 -42.02 -24.10
C ASP A 437 -18.63 -42.04 -22.62
N PHE A 438 -19.07 -41.05 -21.87
CA PHE A 438 -18.72 -40.88 -20.44
C PHE A 438 -19.91 -41.09 -19.51
N PHE A 439 -21.07 -40.54 -19.86
CA PHE A 439 -22.32 -40.67 -19.11
C PHE A 439 -23.34 -41.48 -19.89
N THR A 440 -24.27 -42.09 -19.18
CA THR A 440 -25.44 -42.68 -19.84
C THR A 440 -26.42 -41.60 -20.24
N ASP A 441 -27.18 -41.78 -21.32
CA ASP A 441 -28.23 -40.86 -21.75
C ASP A 441 -29.23 -40.61 -20.62
N ASP A 442 -29.64 -41.65 -19.89
CA ASP A 442 -30.52 -41.56 -18.72
C ASP A 442 -29.96 -40.61 -17.64
N SER A 443 -28.62 -40.58 -17.47
CA SER A 443 -28.00 -39.68 -16.49
C SER A 443 -28.07 -38.22 -16.91
N VAL A 444 -28.00 -37.95 -18.19
CA VAL A 444 -28.15 -36.58 -18.74
C VAL A 444 -29.61 -36.13 -18.59
N ASP A 445 -30.58 -36.99 -18.91
CA ASP A 445 -32.01 -36.71 -18.74
C ASP A 445 -32.36 -36.50 -17.26
N GLU A 446 -31.81 -37.31 -16.36
CA GLU A 446 -31.96 -37.16 -14.91
C GLU A 446 -31.38 -35.81 -14.42
N PHE A 447 -30.24 -35.38 -14.96
CA PHE A 447 -29.64 -34.09 -14.62
C PHE A 447 -30.55 -32.90 -14.95
N PHE A 448 -31.20 -32.91 -16.11
CA PHE A 448 -32.08 -31.83 -16.54
C PHE A 448 -33.50 -31.89 -15.95
N SER A 449 -33.92 -33.03 -15.44
CA SER A 449 -35.27 -33.23 -14.89
C SER A 449 -35.34 -33.21 -13.35
N THR A 450 -34.19 -33.18 -12.66
CA THR A 450 -34.13 -33.25 -11.20
C THR A 450 -33.68 -31.93 -10.58
N ASP A 451 -34.24 -31.59 -9.41
CA ASP A 451 -33.80 -30.43 -8.63
C ASP A 451 -32.51 -30.77 -7.87
N TYR A 452 -31.57 -29.84 -7.93
CA TYR A 452 -30.31 -29.85 -7.21
C TYR A 452 -30.24 -28.72 -6.19
N GLU A 453 -29.72 -29.04 -5.01
CA GLU A 453 -29.46 -28.04 -3.95
C GLU A 453 -28.02 -27.52 -4.03
N VAL A 454 -27.82 -26.22 -3.82
CA VAL A 454 -26.48 -25.64 -3.73
C VAL A 454 -25.84 -26.01 -2.40
N HIS A 455 -24.72 -26.71 -2.46
CA HIS A 455 -23.98 -27.10 -1.27
C HIS A 455 -23.37 -25.89 -0.57
N TYR A 456 -23.41 -25.86 0.77
CA TYR A 456 -22.89 -24.75 1.58
C TYR A 456 -21.40 -24.45 1.35
N ASN A 457 -20.61 -25.46 0.95
CA ASN A 457 -19.18 -25.30 0.65
C ASN A 457 -18.92 -24.87 -0.82
N SER A 458 -19.88 -24.16 -1.41
CA SER A 458 -19.70 -23.49 -2.71
C SER A 458 -18.82 -22.25 -2.57
N SER A 459 -17.97 -21.98 -3.56
CA SER A 459 -17.02 -20.88 -3.53
C SER A 459 -16.84 -20.20 -4.89
N ARG A 460 -15.96 -19.23 -4.96
CA ARG A 460 -15.56 -18.57 -6.23
C ARG A 460 -14.98 -19.56 -7.26
N LEU A 461 -14.41 -20.66 -6.81
CA LEU A 461 -13.83 -21.69 -7.68
C LEU A 461 -14.89 -22.56 -8.34
N GLY A 462 -16.04 -22.72 -7.69
CA GLY A 462 -17.15 -23.47 -8.24
C GLY A 462 -18.33 -23.55 -7.28
N VAL A 463 -19.52 -23.62 -7.86
CA VAL A 463 -20.76 -23.91 -7.15
C VAL A 463 -20.95 -25.43 -7.14
N ARG A 464 -21.04 -26.02 -5.95
CA ARG A 464 -21.29 -27.44 -5.77
C ARG A 464 -22.77 -27.67 -5.66
N LEU A 465 -23.25 -28.72 -6.34
CA LEU A 465 -24.66 -29.10 -6.34
C LEU A 465 -24.82 -30.47 -5.66
N LEU A 466 -25.83 -30.60 -4.80
CA LEU A 466 -26.27 -31.85 -4.19
C LEU A 466 -27.47 -32.39 -4.96
N GLY A 467 -27.42 -33.65 -5.38
CA GLY A 467 -28.47 -34.30 -6.13
C GLY A 467 -28.07 -35.72 -6.55
N PRO A 468 -28.78 -36.31 -7.53
CA PRO A 468 -28.47 -37.62 -8.05
C PRO A 468 -27.02 -37.75 -8.51
N LYS A 469 -26.44 -38.94 -8.29
CA LYS A 469 -25.10 -39.23 -8.79
C LYS A 469 -25.14 -39.50 -10.29
N PRO A 470 -24.14 -38.96 -11.05
CA PRO A 470 -24.03 -39.34 -12.45
C PRO A 470 -23.88 -40.84 -12.63
N LYS A 471 -24.56 -41.38 -13.64
CA LYS A 471 -24.40 -42.78 -14.08
C LYS A 471 -23.37 -42.79 -15.21
N TRP A 472 -22.33 -43.56 -15.01
CA TRP A 472 -21.20 -43.63 -15.95
C TRP A 472 -21.39 -44.75 -16.94
N THR A 473 -21.07 -44.54 -18.20
CA THR A 473 -21.01 -45.58 -19.22
C THR A 473 -19.76 -46.44 -19.03
N ARG A 474 -18.69 -45.83 -18.54
CA ARG A 474 -17.39 -46.49 -18.33
C ARG A 474 -17.34 -47.18 -16.96
N ALA A 475 -16.68 -48.34 -16.88
CA ALA A 475 -16.47 -49.07 -15.63
C ALA A 475 -15.38 -48.44 -14.76
N ASP A 476 -14.37 -47.79 -15.38
CA ASP A 476 -13.24 -47.15 -14.73
C ASP A 476 -12.72 -45.94 -15.54
N GLY A 477 -11.68 -45.32 -15.07
CA GLY A 477 -11.01 -44.18 -15.74
C GLY A 477 -9.97 -44.57 -16.79
N GLY A 478 -9.82 -45.87 -17.07
CA GLY A 478 -8.76 -46.37 -17.96
C GLY A 478 -7.37 -46.00 -17.42
N GLU A 479 -6.48 -45.49 -18.26
CA GLU A 479 -5.14 -45.08 -17.88
C GLU A 479 -5.12 -43.93 -16.85
N ALA A 480 -6.20 -43.16 -16.72
CA ALA A 480 -6.31 -42.06 -15.77
C ALA A 480 -6.70 -42.45 -14.35
N GLY A 481 -6.93 -43.75 -14.09
CA GLY A 481 -7.19 -44.29 -12.77
C GLY A 481 -8.46 -45.14 -12.64
N LEU A 482 -8.75 -45.60 -11.39
CA LEU A 482 -9.76 -46.62 -11.10
C LEU A 482 -11.21 -46.12 -11.14
N HIS A 483 -11.47 -44.83 -11.19
CA HIS A 483 -12.84 -44.30 -11.17
C HIS A 483 -13.24 -43.71 -12.53
N PRO A 484 -14.47 -43.96 -13.01
CA PRO A 484 -14.95 -43.49 -14.31
C PRO A 484 -14.87 -41.97 -14.53
N SER A 485 -14.88 -41.18 -13.45
CA SER A 485 -14.70 -39.71 -13.54
C SER A 485 -13.27 -39.27 -13.80
N ASN A 486 -12.28 -40.14 -13.69
CA ASN A 486 -10.90 -39.82 -13.95
C ASN A 486 -10.64 -39.77 -15.45
N ILE A 487 -10.07 -38.67 -15.91
CA ILE A 487 -9.66 -38.45 -17.30
C ILE A 487 -8.31 -37.74 -17.29
N HIS A 488 -7.42 -38.06 -18.26
CA HIS A 488 -6.08 -37.47 -18.31
C HIS A 488 -6.13 -35.97 -18.49
N ASP A 489 -6.99 -35.49 -19.38
CA ASP A 489 -7.15 -34.08 -19.69
C ASP A 489 -8.60 -33.66 -19.53
N CYS A 490 -8.85 -32.81 -18.52
CA CYS A 490 -10.13 -32.17 -18.32
C CYS A 490 -10.02 -30.68 -18.66
N GLU A 491 -10.72 -30.25 -19.69
CA GLU A 491 -10.82 -28.81 -20.00
C GLU A 491 -11.55 -28.07 -18.89
N TYR A 492 -10.82 -27.24 -18.17
CA TYR A 492 -11.39 -26.39 -17.15
C TYR A 492 -11.69 -24.99 -17.73
N ALA A 493 -12.82 -24.85 -18.39
CA ALA A 493 -13.30 -23.55 -18.85
C ALA A 493 -14.20 -22.88 -17.81
N ILE A 494 -14.26 -21.55 -17.85
CA ILE A 494 -15.25 -20.76 -17.07
C ILE A 494 -16.64 -21.10 -17.61
N GLY A 495 -17.58 -21.47 -16.72
CA GLY A 495 -18.94 -21.85 -17.09
C GLY A 495 -19.15 -23.35 -17.33
N LYS A 496 -18.13 -24.18 -17.18
CA LYS A 496 -18.25 -25.63 -17.38
C LYS A 496 -18.93 -26.31 -16.19
N ILE A 497 -19.81 -27.29 -16.49
CA ILE A 497 -20.43 -28.17 -15.51
C ILE A 497 -19.64 -29.50 -15.51
N HIS A 498 -19.15 -29.89 -14.32
CA HIS A 498 -18.40 -31.15 -14.13
C HIS A 498 -19.13 -32.09 -13.20
N GLY A 499 -19.22 -33.36 -13.58
CA GLY A 499 -19.62 -34.45 -12.68
C GLY A 499 -18.39 -35.05 -11.99
N PHE A 500 -18.40 -35.18 -10.67
CA PHE A 500 -17.32 -35.77 -9.87
C PHE A 500 -17.79 -36.96 -9.05
N VAL A 501 -16.84 -37.75 -8.53
CA VAL A 501 -16.97 -38.96 -7.71
C VAL A 501 -17.89 -38.83 -6.49
N THR A 502 -17.98 -37.63 -5.93
CA THR A 502 -18.85 -37.31 -4.79
C THR A 502 -20.17 -36.76 -5.28
N ASN A 503 -21.23 -36.83 -4.47
CA ASN A 503 -22.59 -36.34 -4.76
C ASN A 503 -22.66 -34.86 -5.19
N ASN A 504 -21.59 -34.31 -5.72
CA ASN A 504 -21.42 -32.88 -6.00
C ASN A 504 -21.15 -32.66 -7.48
N LEU A 505 -22.10 -32.06 -8.17
CA LEU A 505 -21.87 -31.38 -9.44
C LEU A 505 -21.25 -30.03 -9.16
N THR A 506 -20.24 -29.63 -9.91
CA THR A 506 -19.63 -28.31 -9.73
C THR A 506 -19.87 -27.46 -10.96
N LEU A 507 -20.63 -26.37 -10.78
CA LEU A 507 -20.78 -25.31 -11.77
C LEU A 507 -19.66 -24.31 -11.58
N ARG A 508 -18.76 -24.21 -12.55
CA ARG A 508 -17.71 -23.17 -12.52
C ARG A 508 -18.21 -21.93 -13.27
N ARG A 509 -18.40 -20.84 -12.52
CA ARG A 509 -18.64 -19.45 -12.96
C ARG A 509 -19.47 -19.33 -14.25
N LEU A 510 -20.80 -19.35 -14.10
CA LEU A 510 -21.69 -19.02 -15.19
C LEU A 510 -21.58 -17.53 -15.53
N ARG A 511 -21.03 -17.20 -16.70
CA ARG A 511 -21.21 -15.87 -17.28
C ARG A 511 -22.59 -15.83 -17.91
N LYS A 512 -23.34 -14.75 -17.66
CA LYS A 512 -24.55 -14.43 -18.38
C LYS A 512 -24.14 -14.16 -19.83
N PHE A 513 -24.40 -15.09 -20.74
CA PHE A 513 -24.27 -14.80 -22.16
C PHE A 513 -25.48 -13.97 -22.59
N TYR A 514 -25.23 -12.71 -22.98
CA TYR A 514 -26.18 -11.96 -23.76
C TYR A 514 -26.01 -12.34 -25.23
N ARG A 515 -27.14 -12.55 -25.92
CA ARG A 515 -27.19 -12.53 -27.38
C ARG A 515 -26.99 -11.12 -27.87
#